data_84f58a635283f7560bc96bfb7346bb95
#
_entry.id   84f58a635283f7560bc96bfb7346bb95
#
_cell.length_a   1.000
_cell.length_b   1.000
_cell.length_c   1.000
_cell.angle_alpha   90.00
_cell.angle_beta   90.00
_cell.angle_gamma   90.00
#
_symmetry.space_group_name_H-M   'P 1'
#
loop_
_entity.id
_entity.type
_entity.pdbx_description
1 polymer ?
#
loop_
_entity_poly.entity_id
_entity_poly.type
_entity_poly.pdbx_seq_one_letter_code
_entity_poly.pdbx_strand_id
1 'polypeptide(L)'
;MNQQDPTRAEVDEISLIDILIFLIASGENIVKSSLVCLALGGAYYFSVPKMYEATATITMATVAGDPVEAPAILLEKMKLPLYFAPATLQACGLDGQLNSQAKFVDKIKPTINKSAPLVSFATQAQSTQEAKACLSAVIAEVNSKQAAIAKPLIDQKKQKLTQLSDQLKLAEDIAKNFPTTKSNIGSSGTQFSSRTLAISFTLANATEMNDLRKEFNNLEISLIPPQTQPLSLAAPLNAPEVSINKRPLFTLGLCLGLGVFLGLLVTGLMRVVPEIRRQMRETKLPLH
;
A
#
# COMPACT_ATOMS: atom_id res chain seq x y z
N MET A 1 39.85 -35.45 -67.85
CA MET A 1 39.59 -34.29 -67.04
C MET A 1 38.38 -34.67 -66.19
N ASN A 2 38.64 -35.26 -65.02
CA ASN A 2 37.63 -35.61 -64.06
C ASN A 2 37.58 -34.48 -63.00
N GLN A 3 36.54 -33.67 -63.02
CA GLN A 3 36.24 -32.77 -61.95
C GLN A 3 35.61 -33.59 -60.78
N GLN A 4 36.35 -33.73 -59.69
CA GLN A 4 35.87 -34.14 -58.41
C GLN A 4 35.11 -32.95 -57.77
N ASP A 5 33.85 -33.16 -57.56
CA ASP A 5 32.95 -32.29 -56.87
C ASP A 5 33.32 -32.26 -55.34
N PRO A 6 33.63 -31.09 -54.74
CA PRO A 6 34.02 -31.05 -53.35
C PRO A 6 32.80 -31.10 -52.45
N THR A 7 32.72 -32.17 -51.69
CA THR A 7 32.15 -32.24 -50.36
C THR A 7 30.85 -31.47 -50.09
N ARG A 8 29.71 -32.13 -50.34
CA ARG A 8 28.53 -31.89 -49.57
C ARG A 8 28.86 -32.25 -48.12
N ALA A 9 29.03 -31.24 -47.28
CA ALA A 9 28.95 -31.43 -45.86
C ALA A 9 27.53 -31.98 -45.55
N GLU A 10 27.46 -33.26 -45.22
CA GLU A 10 26.25 -33.84 -44.64
C GLU A 10 25.96 -33.02 -43.37
N VAL A 11 24.93 -32.19 -43.46
CA VAL A 11 24.34 -31.58 -42.26
C VAL A 11 23.72 -32.74 -41.53
N ASP A 12 24.38 -33.16 -40.43
CA ASP A 12 23.83 -34.17 -39.51
C ASP A 12 22.48 -33.65 -39.00
N GLU A 13 21.43 -34.06 -39.69
CA GLU A 13 20.03 -33.81 -39.23
C GLU A 13 19.81 -34.61 -37.96
N ILE A 14 19.73 -33.92 -36.82
CA ILE A 14 19.42 -34.55 -35.53
C ILE A 14 18.05 -35.22 -35.66
N SER A 15 18.08 -36.55 -35.74
CA SER A 15 16.86 -37.34 -35.84
C SER A 15 16.10 -37.32 -34.49
N LEU A 16 14.77 -37.22 -34.56
CA LEU A 16 13.92 -37.37 -33.39
C LEU A 16 14.18 -38.69 -32.61
N ILE A 17 14.65 -39.72 -33.35
CA ILE A 17 15.02 -41.00 -32.78
C ILE A 17 16.27 -40.89 -31.88
N ASP A 18 17.26 -40.08 -32.31
CA ASP A 18 18.47 -39.84 -31.52
C ASP A 18 18.20 -39.12 -30.21
N ILE A 19 17.27 -38.16 -30.25
CA ILE A 19 16.78 -37.48 -29.03
C ILE A 19 16.08 -38.47 -28.10
N LEU A 20 15.26 -39.38 -28.62
CA LEU A 20 14.55 -40.36 -27.83
C LEU A 20 15.54 -41.38 -27.21
N ILE A 21 16.49 -41.88 -27.98
CA ILE A 21 17.55 -42.76 -27.48
C ILE A 21 18.39 -42.08 -26.38
N PHE A 22 18.73 -40.82 -26.60
CA PHE A 22 19.42 -39.98 -25.59
C PHE A 22 18.63 -39.84 -24.30
N LEU A 23 17.32 -39.57 -24.37
CA LEU A 23 16.44 -39.44 -23.22
C LEU A 23 16.33 -40.80 -22.44
N ILE A 24 16.18 -41.92 -23.13
CA ILE A 24 16.13 -43.23 -22.51
C ILE A 24 17.46 -43.58 -21.82
N ALA A 25 18.59 -43.33 -22.50
CA ALA A 25 19.91 -43.55 -21.94
C ALA A 25 20.26 -42.62 -20.78
N SER A 26 19.62 -41.43 -20.72
CA SER A 26 19.78 -40.47 -19.62
C SER A 26 18.92 -40.75 -18.41
N GLY A 27 17.97 -41.70 -18.50
CA GLY A 27 16.94 -41.95 -17.50
C GLY A 27 17.49 -42.17 -16.10
N GLU A 28 18.54 -42.97 -15.94
CA GLU A 28 19.18 -43.26 -14.64
C GLU A 28 19.79 -42.00 -14.01
N ASN A 29 20.48 -41.16 -14.81
CA ASN A 29 21.07 -39.91 -14.34
C ASN A 29 20.01 -38.86 -14.01
N ILE A 30 18.92 -38.80 -14.78
CA ILE A 30 17.77 -37.91 -14.53
C ILE A 30 17.11 -38.30 -13.20
N VAL A 31 16.87 -39.56 -12.94
CA VAL A 31 16.28 -40.02 -11.67
C VAL A 31 17.20 -39.72 -10.49
N LYS A 32 18.49 -40.00 -10.59
CA LYS A 32 19.48 -39.69 -9.52
C LYS A 32 19.55 -38.19 -9.23
N SER A 33 19.66 -37.35 -10.26
CA SER A 33 19.73 -35.88 -10.10
C SER A 33 18.42 -35.31 -9.57
N SER A 34 17.27 -35.79 -10.03
CA SER A 34 15.97 -35.39 -9.52
C SER A 34 15.78 -35.74 -8.04
N LEU A 35 16.26 -36.91 -7.62
CA LEU A 35 16.17 -37.33 -6.23
C LEU A 35 17.08 -36.48 -5.32
N VAL A 36 18.27 -36.12 -5.77
CA VAL A 36 19.17 -35.19 -5.05
C VAL A 36 18.55 -33.79 -4.98
N CYS A 37 18.01 -33.28 -6.08
CA CYS A 37 17.33 -31.96 -6.08
C CYS A 37 16.10 -31.96 -5.16
N LEU A 38 15.32 -33.01 -5.13
CA LEU A 38 14.18 -33.14 -4.21
C LEU A 38 14.63 -33.23 -2.75
N ALA A 39 15.70 -33.92 -2.44
CA ALA A 39 16.25 -33.98 -1.07
C ALA A 39 16.75 -32.59 -0.62
N LEU A 40 17.48 -31.84 -1.47
CA LEU A 40 17.95 -30.50 -1.17
C LEU A 40 16.79 -29.51 -1.08
N GLY A 41 15.82 -29.59 -2.00
CA GLY A 41 14.60 -28.77 -1.97
C GLY A 41 13.74 -29.04 -0.74
N GLY A 42 13.65 -30.28 -0.30
CA GLY A 42 12.99 -30.68 0.94
C GLY A 42 13.71 -30.10 2.17
N ALA A 43 15.03 -30.27 2.26
CA ALA A 43 15.84 -29.68 3.34
C ALA A 43 15.67 -28.16 3.41
N TYR A 44 15.71 -27.45 2.28
CA TYR A 44 15.44 -26.03 2.20
C TYR A 44 14.02 -25.68 2.67
N TYR A 45 13.00 -26.41 2.21
CA TYR A 45 11.61 -26.18 2.59
C TYR A 45 11.37 -26.30 4.09
N PHE A 46 12.02 -27.24 4.75
CA PHE A 46 11.91 -27.42 6.21
C PHE A 46 12.74 -26.39 6.99
N SER A 47 13.89 -25.95 6.46
CA SER A 47 14.80 -25.02 7.13
C SER A 47 14.30 -23.57 7.10
N VAL A 48 13.54 -23.16 6.08
CA VAL A 48 13.03 -21.78 5.96
C VAL A 48 11.84 -21.57 6.90
N PRO A 49 11.85 -20.56 7.80
CA PRO A 49 10.72 -20.27 8.67
C PRO A 49 9.48 -19.87 7.86
N LYS A 50 8.29 -20.26 8.34
CA LYS A 50 7.03 -19.82 7.74
C LYS A 50 6.86 -18.34 7.97
N MET A 51 6.44 -17.61 6.92
CA MET A 51 6.14 -16.18 7.00
C MET A 51 4.66 -15.97 6.66
N TYR A 52 4.00 -15.17 7.46
CA TYR A 52 2.58 -14.81 7.31
C TYR A 52 2.48 -13.32 7.04
N GLU A 53 1.55 -12.92 6.19
CA GLU A 53 1.32 -11.52 5.86
C GLU A 53 -0.02 -11.07 6.44
N ALA A 54 0.00 -9.95 7.13
CA ALA A 54 -1.20 -9.24 7.52
C ALA A 54 -1.31 -7.95 6.69
N THR A 55 -2.52 -7.66 6.21
CA THR A 55 -2.83 -6.47 5.43
C THR A 55 -3.98 -5.70 6.06
N ALA A 56 -3.91 -4.39 6.03
CA ALA A 56 -5.01 -3.51 6.41
C ALA A 56 -5.02 -2.27 5.52
N THR A 57 -6.22 -1.77 5.25
CA THR A 57 -6.41 -0.51 4.53
C THR A 57 -7.14 0.46 5.44
N ILE A 58 -6.58 1.64 5.61
CA ILE A 58 -7.15 2.71 6.43
C ILE A 58 -7.65 3.85 5.54
N THR A 59 -8.74 4.46 5.99
CA THR A 59 -9.21 5.77 5.50
C THR A 59 -8.62 6.84 6.42
N MET A 60 -8.04 7.87 5.82
CA MET A 60 -7.45 8.99 6.57
C MET A 60 -8.52 9.74 7.36
N ALA A 61 -8.15 10.28 8.52
CA ALA A 61 -9.01 11.19 9.26
C ALA A 61 -9.33 12.42 8.41
N THR A 62 -10.57 12.89 8.43
CA THR A 62 -11.03 14.07 7.70
C THR A 62 -11.63 15.10 8.65
N VAL A 63 -11.46 16.38 8.31
CA VAL A 63 -12.10 17.50 8.98
C VAL A 63 -12.72 18.40 7.92
N ALA A 64 -14.04 18.51 7.92
CA ALA A 64 -14.81 19.25 6.94
C ALA A 64 -14.62 18.79 5.48
N GLY A 65 -14.50 17.49 5.28
CA GLY A 65 -14.31 16.86 3.97
C GLY A 65 -12.85 16.75 3.51
N ASP A 66 -11.95 17.51 4.10
CA ASP A 66 -10.53 17.47 3.76
C ASP A 66 -9.77 16.47 4.65
N PRO A 67 -8.86 15.67 4.10
CA PRO A 67 -8.01 14.81 4.91
C PRO A 67 -7.12 15.68 5.80
N VAL A 68 -7.02 15.30 7.08
CA VAL A 68 -6.18 16.01 8.09
C VAL A 68 -4.72 16.09 7.64
N GLU A 69 -4.30 15.08 6.91
CA GLU A 69 -2.97 14.96 6.34
C GLU A 69 -3.05 14.21 5.00
N ALA A 70 -2.32 14.67 4.00
CA ALA A 70 -2.24 13.96 2.73
C ALA A 70 -1.53 12.59 2.92
N PRO A 71 -2.01 11.50 2.30
CA PRO A 71 -1.40 10.17 2.41
C PRO A 71 0.11 10.16 2.11
N ALA A 72 0.56 10.96 1.15
CA ALA A 72 1.98 11.07 0.80
C ALA A 72 2.82 11.67 1.94
N ILE A 73 2.28 12.68 2.64
CA ILE A 73 2.95 13.30 3.79
C ILE A 73 3.02 12.32 4.96
N LEU A 74 1.96 11.55 5.21
CA LEU A 74 1.98 10.50 6.21
C LEU A 74 3.12 9.50 5.93
N LEU A 75 3.25 9.02 4.69
CA LEU A 75 4.31 8.09 4.33
C LEU A 75 5.72 8.66 4.56
N GLU A 76 5.93 9.92 4.19
CA GLU A 76 7.23 10.57 4.44
C GLU A 76 7.51 10.72 5.94
N LYS A 77 6.51 11.10 6.74
CA LYS A 77 6.65 11.17 8.19
C LYS A 77 6.95 9.82 8.82
N MET A 78 6.34 8.73 8.33
CA MET A 78 6.62 7.38 8.82
C MET A 78 8.07 6.96 8.63
N LYS A 79 8.78 7.54 7.65
CA LYS A 79 10.22 7.30 7.42
C LYS A 79 11.10 8.07 8.40
N LEU A 80 10.59 9.08 9.07
CA LEU A 80 11.37 9.89 10.01
C LEU A 80 11.74 9.07 11.24
N PRO A 81 12.97 9.22 11.75
CA PRO A 81 13.35 8.63 13.02
C PRO A 81 12.43 9.17 14.13
N LEU A 82 12.05 8.31 15.07
CA LEU A 82 11.16 8.62 16.19
C LEU A 82 9.69 8.85 15.83
N TYR A 83 9.27 8.57 14.59
CA TYR A 83 7.84 8.64 14.27
C TYR A 83 7.04 7.60 15.04
N PHE A 84 7.54 6.38 15.16
CA PHE A 84 6.89 5.32 15.94
C PHE A 84 7.46 5.21 17.34
N ALA A 85 6.58 5.03 18.31
CA ALA A 85 6.96 4.79 19.69
C ALA A 85 7.71 3.45 19.85
N PRO A 86 8.63 3.32 20.82
CA PRO A 86 9.33 2.07 21.07
C PRO A 86 8.41 0.87 21.28
N ALA A 87 7.24 1.08 21.90
CA ALA A 87 6.23 0.04 22.13
C ALA A 87 5.68 -0.53 20.80
N THR A 88 5.46 0.32 19.79
CA THR A 88 4.99 -0.11 18.46
C THR A 88 6.09 -0.91 17.74
N LEU A 89 7.35 -0.49 17.86
CA LEU A 89 8.49 -1.22 17.31
C LEU A 89 8.61 -2.62 17.94
N GLN A 90 8.47 -2.72 19.26
CA GLN A 90 8.48 -3.99 19.99
C GLN A 90 7.31 -4.90 19.60
N ALA A 91 6.11 -4.37 19.43
CA ALA A 91 4.95 -5.12 18.93
C ALA A 91 5.20 -5.73 17.54
N CYS A 92 6.11 -5.13 16.75
CA CYS A 92 6.54 -5.63 15.45
C CYS A 92 7.80 -6.51 15.51
N GLY A 93 8.26 -6.90 16.73
CA GLY A 93 9.44 -7.75 16.90
C GLY A 93 10.75 -7.04 16.52
N LEU A 94 10.81 -5.73 16.70
CA LEU A 94 12.03 -4.93 16.53
C LEU A 94 12.48 -4.39 17.88
N ASP A 95 13.78 -4.47 18.14
CA ASP A 95 14.35 -3.81 19.30
C ASP A 95 14.16 -2.31 19.16
N GLY A 96 13.67 -1.63 20.20
CA GLY A 96 13.32 -0.20 20.18
C GLY A 96 14.48 0.79 19.94
N GLN A 97 15.55 0.35 19.29
CA GLN A 97 16.73 1.17 18.98
C GLN A 97 16.50 1.98 17.69
N LEU A 98 17.13 3.16 17.62
CA LEU A 98 17.03 4.09 16.48
C LEU A 98 17.30 3.43 15.11
N ASN A 99 18.24 2.49 15.04
CA ASN A 99 18.57 1.77 13.81
C ASN A 99 17.45 0.79 13.35
N SER A 100 16.49 0.51 14.21
CA SER A 100 15.36 -0.37 13.89
C SER A 100 14.30 0.34 13.05
N GLN A 101 14.24 1.66 13.05
CA GLN A 101 13.19 2.43 12.37
C GLN A 101 13.31 2.40 10.85
N ALA A 102 14.51 2.45 10.29
CA ALA A 102 14.70 2.29 8.83
C ALA A 102 14.22 0.92 8.36
N LYS A 103 14.52 -0.14 9.12
CA LYS A 103 14.03 -1.51 8.85
C LYS A 103 12.53 -1.66 9.07
N PHE A 104 11.93 -0.80 9.89
CA PHE A 104 10.52 -0.86 10.23
C PHE A 104 9.63 -0.47 9.04
N VAL A 105 9.97 0.59 8.32
CA VAL A 105 9.20 1.03 7.15
C VAL A 105 9.23 -0.02 6.05
N ASP A 106 10.39 -0.65 5.83
CA ASP A 106 10.53 -1.76 4.87
C ASP A 106 9.68 -2.99 5.27
N LYS A 107 9.50 -3.19 6.59
CA LYS A 107 8.68 -4.30 7.12
C LYS A 107 7.18 -4.05 6.96
N ILE A 108 6.72 -2.79 7.06
CA ILE A 108 5.29 -2.43 6.99
C ILE A 108 4.79 -2.24 5.55
N LYS A 109 5.66 -1.97 4.59
CA LYS A 109 5.34 -1.77 3.15
C LYS A 109 4.09 -0.92 2.92
N PRO A 110 4.07 0.35 3.35
CA PRO A 110 2.92 1.21 3.15
C PRO A 110 2.74 1.52 1.66
N THR A 111 1.50 1.47 1.18
CA THR A 111 1.13 1.80 -0.20
C THR A 111 -0.03 2.78 -0.23
N ILE A 112 0.00 3.73 -1.16
CA ILE A 112 -1.05 4.74 -1.33
C ILE A 112 -1.95 4.33 -2.49
N ASN A 113 -3.26 4.41 -2.28
CA ASN A 113 -4.20 4.36 -3.38
C ASN A 113 -4.30 5.76 -4.01
N LYS A 114 -3.95 5.89 -5.30
CA LYS A 114 -3.96 7.18 -6.01
C LYS A 114 -5.37 7.73 -6.25
N SER A 115 -6.38 6.88 -6.20
CA SER A 115 -7.78 7.23 -6.51
C SER A 115 -8.61 7.60 -5.29
N ALA A 116 -8.10 7.37 -4.07
CA ALA A 116 -8.83 7.63 -2.82
C ALA A 116 -7.83 7.95 -1.69
N PRO A 117 -8.26 8.67 -0.63
CA PRO A 117 -7.42 8.94 0.53
C PRO A 117 -7.25 7.69 1.41
N LEU A 118 -6.82 6.60 0.79
CA LEU A 118 -6.60 5.31 1.42
C LEU A 118 -5.13 4.98 1.48
N VAL A 119 -4.71 4.43 2.61
CA VAL A 119 -3.36 3.90 2.80
C VAL A 119 -3.47 2.44 3.20
N SER A 120 -2.79 1.58 2.46
CA SER A 120 -2.72 0.15 2.76
C SER A 120 -1.39 -0.18 3.38
N PHE A 121 -1.41 -0.99 4.41
CA PHE A 121 -0.24 -1.52 5.09
C PHE A 121 -0.19 -3.03 4.91
N ALA A 122 1.00 -3.57 4.69
CA ALA A 122 1.25 -5.00 4.68
C ALA A 122 2.48 -5.29 5.55
N THR A 123 2.35 -6.18 6.53
CA THR A 123 3.46 -6.60 7.38
C THR A 123 3.62 -8.11 7.37
N GLN A 124 4.88 -8.56 7.51
CA GLN A 124 5.21 -9.98 7.54
C GLN A 124 5.82 -10.36 8.88
N ALA A 125 5.39 -11.48 9.44
CA ALA A 125 5.91 -12.05 10.69
C ALA A 125 5.93 -13.59 10.64
N GLN A 126 6.55 -14.19 11.65
CA GLN A 126 6.64 -15.67 11.75
C GLN A 126 5.32 -16.32 12.18
N SER A 127 4.41 -15.55 12.77
CA SER A 127 3.06 -16.01 13.10
C SER A 127 2.01 -15.00 12.62
N THR A 128 0.80 -15.49 12.34
CA THR A 128 -0.35 -14.65 12.00
C THR A 128 -0.69 -13.67 13.12
N GLN A 129 -0.50 -14.11 14.37
CA GLN A 129 -0.81 -13.31 15.54
C GLN A 129 0.17 -12.14 15.72
N GLU A 130 1.46 -12.37 15.51
CA GLU A 130 2.48 -11.30 15.52
C GLU A 130 2.26 -10.30 14.38
N ALA A 131 1.93 -10.79 13.18
CA ALA A 131 1.63 -9.91 12.06
C ALA A 131 0.42 -9.02 12.36
N LYS A 132 -0.66 -9.58 12.94
CA LYS A 132 -1.85 -8.83 13.38
C LYS A 132 -1.52 -7.83 14.50
N ALA A 133 -0.77 -8.24 15.52
CA ALA A 133 -0.38 -7.39 16.64
C ALA A 133 0.46 -6.19 16.17
N CYS A 134 1.45 -6.44 15.33
CA CYS A 134 2.25 -5.38 14.72
C CYS A 134 1.36 -4.38 13.96
N LEU A 135 0.53 -4.88 13.05
CA LEU A 135 -0.29 -4.01 12.20
C LEU A 135 -1.32 -3.21 13.01
N SER A 136 -1.93 -3.83 14.03
CA SER A 136 -2.86 -3.13 14.92
C SER A 136 -2.17 -2.03 15.74
N ALA A 137 -0.95 -2.27 16.23
CA ALA A 137 -0.16 -1.27 16.94
C ALA A 137 0.21 -0.08 16.04
N VAL A 138 0.62 -0.35 14.80
CA VAL A 138 0.89 0.70 13.79
C VAL A 138 -0.34 1.55 13.53
N ILE A 139 -1.49 0.93 13.28
CA ILE A 139 -2.74 1.64 12.99
C ILE A 139 -3.19 2.46 14.20
N ALA A 140 -3.08 1.91 15.41
CA ALA A 140 -3.43 2.63 16.63
C ALA A 140 -2.55 3.87 16.83
N GLU A 141 -1.25 3.78 16.57
CA GLU A 141 -0.35 4.92 16.69
C GLU A 141 -0.61 5.98 15.62
N VAL A 142 -0.80 5.58 14.36
CA VAL A 142 -1.17 6.50 13.27
C VAL A 142 -2.49 7.20 13.59
N ASN A 143 -3.49 6.47 14.11
CA ASN A 143 -4.77 7.04 14.53
C ASN A 143 -4.58 8.07 15.64
N SER A 144 -3.79 7.76 16.66
CA SER A 144 -3.50 8.69 17.77
C SER A 144 -2.85 9.99 17.26
N LYS A 145 -1.90 9.89 16.34
CA LYS A 145 -1.22 11.06 15.76
C LYS A 145 -2.15 11.88 14.88
N GLN A 146 -2.96 11.24 14.05
CA GLN A 146 -3.95 11.95 13.25
C GLN A 146 -5.03 12.61 14.11
N ALA A 147 -5.50 11.96 15.18
CA ALA A 147 -6.42 12.55 16.13
C ALA A 147 -5.81 13.79 16.81
N ALA A 148 -4.53 13.77 17.15
CA ALA A 148 -3.82 14.91 17.71
C ALA A 148 -3.76 16.11 16.75
N ILE A 149 -3.64 15.87 15.43
CA ILE A 149 -3.68 16.93 14.40
C ILE A 149 -5.12 17.39 14.15
N ALA A 150 -6.08 16.47 14.12
CA ALA A 150 -7.50 16.77 13.87
C ALA A 150 -8.14 17.63 14.98
N LYS A 151 -7.78 17.34 16.22
CA LYS A 151 -8.39 18.01 17.40
C LYS A 151 -8.34 19.54 17.33
N PRO A 152 -7.19 20.22 17.17
CA PRO A 152 -7.15 21.68 17.09
C PRO A 152 -7.95 22.23 15.90
N LEU A 153 -7.99 21.52 14.77
CA LEU A 153 -8.77 21.94 13.60
C LEU A 153 -10.28 21.87 13.88
N ILE A 154 -10.73 20.82 14.56
CA ILE A 154 -12.13 20.66 14.98
C ILE A 154 -12.49 21.74 16.01
N ASP A 155 -11.61 21.99 16.99
CA ASP A 155 -11.84 22.99 18.04
C ASP A 155 -11.93 24.39 17.44
N GLN A 156 -11.08 24.74 16.48
CA GLN A 156 -11.15 26.00 15.76
C GLN A 156 -12.46 26.17 14.99
N LYS A 157 -12.93 25.13 14.30
CA LYS A 157 -14.21 25.17 13.59
C LYS A 157 -15.41 25.28 14.55
N LYS A 158 -15.36 24.61 15.71
CA LYS A 158 -16.37 24.75 16.76
C LYS A 158 -16.41 26.15 17.35
N GLN A 159 -15.26 26.78 17.59
CA GLN A 159 -15.21 28.18 18.02
C GLN A 159 -15.84 29.12 16.99
N LYS A 160 -15.54 28.92 15.68
CA LYS A 160 -16.17 29.67 14.60
C LYS A 160 -17.70 29.47 14.58
N LEU A 161 -18.15 28.24 14.79
CA LEU A 161 -19.59 27.93 14.89
C LEU A 161 -20.26 28.70 16.03
N THR A 162 -19.63 28.75 17.21
CA THR A 162 -20.11 29.52 18.35
C THR A 162 -20.18 31.00 18.03
N GLN A 163 -19.15 31.57 17.42
CA GLN A 163 -19.12 32.98 16.99
C GLN A 163 -20.24 33.30 16.00
N LEU A 164 -20.47 32.43 14.99
CA LEU A 164 -21.58 32.61 14.04
C LEU A 164 -22.95 32.52 14.74
N SER A 165 -23.11 31.62 15.71
CA SER A 165 -24.33 31.54 16.51
C SER A 165 -24.61 32.81 17.30
N ASP A 166 -23.57 33.41 17.90
CA ASP A 166 -23.71 34.66 18.66
C ASP A 166 -24.00 35.86 17.74
N GLN A 167 -23.38 35.89 16.56
CA GLN A 167 -23.67 36.90 15.53
C GLN A 167 -25.13 36.79 15.02
N LEU A 168 -25.61 35.57 14.79
CA LEU A 168 -27.01 35.33 14.40
C LEU A 168 -27.97 35.81 15.45
N LYS A 169 -27.72 35.47 16.73
CA LYS A 169 -28.57 35.97 17.85
C LYS A 169 -28.60 37.51 17.91
N LEU A 170 -27.42 38.12 17.79
CA LEU A 170 -27.34 39.58 17.79
C LEU A 170 -28.11 40.20 16.60
N ALA A 171 -27.98 39.62 15.41
CA ALA A 171 -28.73 40.08 14.23
C ALA A 171 -30.23 39.89 14.37
N GLU A 172 -30.67 38.78 14.96
CA GLU A 172 -32.08 38.54 15.29
C GLU A 172 -32.62 39.52 16.33
N ASP A 173 -31.86 39.84 17.37
CA ASP A 173 -32.24 40.80 18.40
C ASP A 173 -32.32 42.22 17.85
N ILE A 174 -31.39 42.62 16.98
CA ILE A 174 -31.47 43.87 16.25
C ILE A 174 -32.76 43.91 15.40
N ALA A 175 -33.04 42.83 14.63
CA ALA A 175 -34.24 42.77 13.80
C ALA A 175 -35.54 42.85 14.59
N LYS A 176 -35.61 42.25 15.78
CA LYS A 176 -36.77 42.31 16.69
C LYS A 176 -36.95 43.67 17.33
N ASN A 177 -35.87 44.32 17.71
CA ASN A 177 -35.89 45.59 18.42
C ASN A 177 -35.97 46.80 17.47
N PHE A 178 -35.79 46.58 16.15
CA PHE A 178 -36.03 47.65 15.19
C PHE A 178 -37.53 47.96 15.14
N PRO A 179 -37.96 49.15 15.58
CA PRO A 179 -39.38 49.45 15.57
C PRO A 179 -39.85 49.46 14.13
N THR A 180 -40.66 48.49 13.75
CA THR A 180 -41.58 48.63 12.64
C THR A 180 -42.46 49.83 13.01
N THR A 181 -41.95 51.03 12.71
CA THR A 181 -42.69 52.26 12.95
C THR A 181 -43.96 52.15 12.11
N LYS A 182 -45.05 51.68 12.77
CA LYS A 182 -46.40 51.94 12.30
C LYS A 182 -46.52 53.48 12.29
N SER A 183 -45.89 54.10 11.30
CA SER A 183 -46.02 55.54 11.12
C SER A 183 -47.48 55.81 10.76
N ASN A 184 -48.25 56.35 11.72
CA ASN A 184 -49.44 57.10 11.42
C ASN A 184 -49.05 58.12 10.31
N ILE A 185 -49.70 58.00 9.19
CA ILE A 185 -49.50 58.81 7.98
C ILE A 185 -49.94 60.22 8.31
N GLY A 186 -48.99 61.03 8.75
CA GLY A 186 -49.13 62.47 8.88
C GLY A 186 -48.16 63.14 7.89
N SER A 187 -48.73 63.89 7.00
CA SER A 187 -48.13 64.60 5.84
C SER A 187 -46.92 65.48 6.18
N SER A 188 -45.74 65.16 5.76
CA SER A 188 -44.68 66.11 5.39
C SER A 188 -43.50 65.39 4.74
N GLY A 189 -42.91 66.00 3.71
CA GLY A 189 -41.93 65.45 2.73
C GLY A 189 -40.58 64.90 3.26
N THR A 190 -40.28 64.98 4.55
CA THR A 190 -39.09 64.39 5.21
C THR A 190 -39.27 62.91 5.62
N GLN A 191 -40.48 62.41 5.55
CA GLN A 191 -40.78 61.01 5.94
C GLN A 191 -40.39 59.98 4.89
N PHE A 192 -40.24 60.37 3.63
CA PHE A 192 -39.91 59.46 2.54
C PHE A 192 -38.46 58.93 2.69
N SER A 193 -37.51 59.79 3.06
CA SER A 193 -36.10 59.40 3.24
C SER A 193 -35.88 58.45 4.45
N SER A 194 -36.58 58.68 5.56
CA SER A 194 -36.47 57.81 6.75
C SER A 194 -37.08 56.42 6.53
N ARG A 195 -38.19 56.39 5.77
CA ARG A 195 -38.86 55.10 5.44
C ARG A 195 -38.02 54.29 4.43
N THR A 196 -37.43 54.94 3.45
CA THR A 196 -36.52 54.28 2.49
C THR A 196 -35.26 53.76 3.16
N LEU A 197 -34.67 54.51 4.10
CA LEU A 197 -33.55 54.07 4.93
C LEU A 197 -33.92 52.88 5.83
N ALA A 198 -35.09 52.91 6.48
CA ALA A 198 -35.55 51.78 7.29
C ALA A 198 -35.77 50.52 6.46
N ILE A 199 -36.36 50.65 5.26
CA ILE A 199 -36.56 49.48 4.36
C ILE A 199 -35.21 48.98 3.84
N SER A 200 -34.28 49.82 3.45
CA SER A 200 -32.95 49.39 2.98
C SER A 200 -32.16 48.72 4.09
N PHE A 201 -32.23 49.23 5.33
CA PHE A 201 -31.60 48.61 6.50
C PHE A 201 -32.20 47.26 6.83
N THR A 202 -33.54 47.11 6.83
CA THR A 202 -34.20 45.83 7.09
C THR A 202 -33.90 44.78 6.02
N LEU A 203 -33.82 45.23 4.74
CA LEU A 203 -33.45 44.34 3.64
C LEU A 203 -31.99 43.90 3.73
N ALA A 204 -31.06 44.83 4.02
CA ALA A 204 -29.65 44.54 4.21
C ALA A 204 -29.45 43.54 5.39
N ASN A 205 -30.09 43.79 6.52
CA ASN A 205 -30.03 42.91 7.68
C ASN A 205 -30.63 41.54 7.39
N ALA A 206 -31.73 41.45 6.66
CA ALA A 206 -32.32 40.18 6.25
C ALA A 206 -31.39 39.36 5.31
N THR A 207 -30.68 40.05 4.42
CA THR A 207 -29.70 39.39 3.53
C THR A 207 -28.51 38.87 4.34
N GLU A 208 -27.95 39.69 5.22
CA GLU A 208 -26.84 39.33 6.10
C GLU A 208 -27.21 38.14 7.02
N MET A 209 -28.40 38.16 7.62
CA MET A 209 -28.90 37.02 8.43
C MET A 209 -29.01 35.75 7.61
N ASN A 210 -29.47 35.82 6.35
CA ASN A 210 -29.55 34.64 5.50
C ASN A 210 -28.17 34.08 5.16
N ASP A 211 -27.19 34.93 4.92
CA ASP A 211 -25.83 34.52 4.62
C ASP A 211 -25.15 33.92 5.86
N LEU A 212 -25.32 34.54 7.03
CA LEU A 212 -24.84 33.98 8.29
C LEU A 212 -25.48 32.58 8.59
N ARG A 213 -26.79 32.42 8.33
CA ARG A 213 -27.46 31.10 8.49
C ARG A 213 -26.91 30.08 7.53
N LYS A 214 -26.65 30.43 6.28
CA LYS A 214 -26.04 29.51 5.32
C LYS A 214 -24.65 29.10 5.77
N GLU A 215 -23.82 30.08 6.21
CA GLU A 215 -22.48 29.79 6.69
C GLU A 215 -22.52 28.90 7.95
N PHE A 216 -23.42 29.20 8.89
CA PHE A 216 -23.62 28.38 10.09
C PHE A 216 -24.00 26.95 9.74
N ASN A 217 -25.01 26.74 8.90
CA ASN A 217 -25.47 25.41 8.49
C ASN A 217 -24.37 24.67 7.73
N ASN A 218 -23.64 25.32 6.82
CA ASN A 218 -22.53 24.70 6.10
C ASN A 218 -21.43 24.26 7.05
N LEU A 219 -21.08 25.09 8.03
CA LEU A 219 -20.07 24.76 9.01
C LEU A 219 -20.54 23.64 9.95
N GLU A 220 -21.79 23.64 10.38
CA GLU A 220 -22.38 22.58 11.20
C GLU A 220 -22.35 21.24 10.46
N ILE A 221 -22.82 21.20 9.20
CA ILE A 221 -22.79 20.00 8.36
C ILE A 221 -21.34 19.53 8.15
N SER A 222 -20.38 20.43 8.04
CA SER A 222 -18.98 20.08 7.86
C SER A 222 -18.36 19.38 9.07
N LEU A 223 -18.93 19.57 10.27
CA LEU A 223 -18.45 18.97 11.53
C LEU A 223 -19.04 17.61 11.84
N ILE A 224 -20.05 17.17 11.10
CA ILE A 224 -20.68 15.85 11.28
C ILE A 224 -20.17 14.83 10.26
N PRO A 225 -20.26 13.51 10.54
CA PRO A 225 -19.98 12.46 9.56
C PRO A 225 -20.88 12.57 8.32
N PRO A 226 -20.36 12.29 7.11
CA PRO A 226 -19.03 11.76 6.81
C PRO A 226 -17.93 12.83 6.63
N GLN A 227 -18.26 14.14 6.74
CA GLN A 227 -17.33 15.23 6.49
C GLN A 227 -16.20 15.30 7.52
N THR A 228 -16.52 15.10 8.79
CA THR A 228 -15.54 15.03 9.88
C THR A 228 -15.60 13.66 10.52
N GLN A 229 -14.55 12.87 10.35
CA GLN A 229 -14.46 11.52 10.89
C GLN A 229 -13.01 11.18 11.29
N PRO A 230 -12.84 10.39 12.36
CA PRO A 230 -11.52 9.88 12.72
C PRO A 230 -11.00 8.91 11.67
N LEU A 231 -9.70 8.58 11.74
CA LEU A 231 -9.13 7.48 10.99
C LEU A 231 -9.93 6.20 11.26
N SER A 232 -10.28 5.49 10.21
CA SER A 232 -11.04 4.24 10.29
C SER A 232 -10.43 3.18 9.39
N LEU A 233 -10.71 1.92 9.71
CA LEU A 233 -10.37 0.82 8.82
C LEU A 233 -11.36 0.80 7.66
N ALA A 234 -10.85 0.90 6.43
CA ALA A 234 -11.66 0.76 5.22
C ALA A 234 -12.11 -0.70 5.00
N ALA A 235 -11.30 -1.65 5.51
CA ALA A 235 -11.61 -3.08 5.51
C ALA A 235 -11.08 -3.72 6.80
N PRO A 236 -11.70 -4.82 7.26
CA PRO A 236 -11.16 -5.58 8.40
C PRO A 236 -9.72 -6.00 8.16
N LEU A 237 -8.93 -6.05 9.23
CA LEU A 237 -7.56 -6.54 9.19
C LEU A 237 -7.55 -7.98 8.68
N ASN A 238 -6.92 -8.19 7.53
CA ASN A 238 -6.81 -9.50 6.89
C ASN A 238 -5.44 -10.10 7.19
N ALA A 239 -5.43 -11.30 7.77
CA ALA A 239 -4.20 -12.05 7.99
C ALA A 239 -4.50 -13.54 7.77
N PRO A 240 -4.34 -14.01 6.54
CA PRO A 240 -4.61 -15.39 6.19
C PRO A 240 -3.64 -16.33 6.92
N GLU A 241 -4.12 -17.51 7.28
CA GLU A 241 -3.31 -18.56 7.95
C GLU A 241 -2.36 -19.27 6.98
N VAL A 242 -2.42 -18.93 5.70
CA VAL A 242 -1.55 -19.51 4.68
C VAL A 242 -0.24 -18.75 4.61
N SER A 243 0.89 -19.46 4.76
CA SER A 243 2.21 -18.86 4.65
C SER A 243 2.51 -18.41 3.21
N ILE A 244 3.05 -17.20 3.06
CA ILE A 244 3.35 -16.60 1.75
C ILE A 244 4.60 -17.20 1.07
N ASN A 245 5.56 -17.67 1.86
CA ASN A 245 6.85 -18.16 1.38
C ASN A 245 6.91 -19.67 1.16
N LYS A 246 5.92 -20.43 1.63
CA LYS A 246 5.87 -21.89 1.48
C LYS A 246 4.78 -22.31 0.51
N ARG A 247 5.14 -22.34 -0.78
CA ARG A 247 4.29 -22.88 -1.85
C ARG A 247 4.82 -24.26 -2.24
N PRO A 248 4.34 -25.35 -1.61
CA PRO A 248 4.92 -26.69 -1.79
C PRO A 248 4.92 -27.15 -3.25
N LEU A 249 3.83 -26.90 -3.97
CA LEU A 249 3.72 -27.29 -5.38
C LEU A 249 4.74 -26.58 -6.27
N PHE A 250 4.99 -25.29 -6.03
CA PHE A 250 5.97 -24.54 -6.81
C PHE A 250 7.40 -25.01 -6.52
N THR A 251 7.74 -25.24 -5.25
CA THR A 251 9.06 -25.72 -4.85
C THR A 251 9.34 -27.12 -5.41
N LEU A 252 8.36 -28.04 -5.31
CA LEU A 252 8.46 -29.38 -5.88
C LEU A 252 8.62 -29.35 -7.40
N GLY A 253 7.82 -28.55 -8.10
CA GLY A 253 7.89 -28.42 -9.56
C GLY A 253 9.25 -27.86 -10.01
N LEU A 254 9.78 -26.85 -9.31
CA LEU A 254 11.07 -26.26 -9.59
C LEU A 254 12.22 -27.27 -9.36
N CYS A 255 12.18 -28.02 -8.26
CA CYS A 255 13.19 -29.05 -7.95
C CYS A 255 13.18 -30.19 -8.97
N LEU A 256 12.00 -30.64 -9.40
CA LEU A 256 11.87 -31.65 -10.45
C LEU A 256 12.42 -31.14 -11.79
N GLY A 257 12.04 -29.94 -12.22
CA GLY A 257 12.53 -29.33 -13.45
C GLY A 257 14.05 -29.17 -13.47
N LEU A 258 14.62 -28.64 -12.36
CA LEU A 258 16.08 -28.53 -12.22
C LEU A 258 16.76 -29.90 -12.20
N GLY A 259 16.17 -30.90 -11.54
CA GLY A 259 16.71 -32.26 -11.51
C GLY A 259 16.78 -32.91 -12.90
N VAL A 260 15.73 -32.78 -13.69
CA VAL A 260 15.70 -33.25 -15.09
C VAL A 260 16.77 -32.51 -15.92
N PHE A 261 16.84 -31.18 -15.82
CA PHE A 261 17.80 -30.39 -16.56
C PHE A 261 19.26 -30.76 -16.21
N LEU A 262 19.57 -30.88 -14.92
CA LEU A 262 20.91 -31.31 -14.47
C LEU A 262 21.24 -32.73 -14.90
N GLY A 263 20.27 -33.66 -14.88
CA GLY A 263 20.44 -35.05 -15.33
C GLY A 263 20.80 -35.12 -16.81
N LEU A 264 20.14 -34.29 -17.65
CA LEU A 264 20.45 -34.19 -19.08
C LEU A 264 21.84 -33.57 -19.32
N LEU A 265 22.19 -32.51 -18.58
CA LEU A 265 23.52 -31.88 -18.66
C LEU A 265 24.65 -32.85 -18.30
N VAL A 266 24.51 -33.58 -17.18
CA VAL A 266 25.51 -34.56 -16.74
C VAL A 266 25.69 -35.65 -17.79
N THR A 267 24.59 -36.18 -18.34
CA THR A 267 24.65 -37.19 -19.38
C THR A 267 25.32 -36.66 -20.66
N GLY A 268 24.99 -35.44 -21.07
CA GLY A 268 25.62 -34.77 -22.21
C GLY A 268 27.15 -34.61 -22.00
N LEU A 269 27.54 -34.11 -20.83
CA LEU A 269 28.95 -33.93 -20.46
C LEU A 269 29.71 -35.26 -20.44
N MET A 270 29.11 -36.32 -19.88
CA MET A 270 29.72 -37.65 -19.83
C MET A 270 29.96 -38.23 -21.23
N ARG A 271 29.16 -37.90 -22.22
CA ARG A 271 29.37 -38.30 -23.63
C ARG A 271 30.41 -37.46 -24.34
N VAL A 272 30.40 -36.15 -24.15
CA VAL A 272 31.24 -35.21 -24.88
C VAL A 272 32.67 -35.16 -24.35
N VAL A 273 32.87 -35.24 -23.01
CA VAL A 273 34.20 -35.15 -22.40
C VAL A 273 35.21 -36.26 -22.87
N PRO A 274 34.81 -37.53 -22.95
CA PRO A 274 35.74 -38.56 -23.45
C PRO A 274 36.11 -38.34 -24.92
N GLU A 275 35.18 -37.88 -25.76
CA GLU A 275 35.43 -37.60 -27.18
C GLU A 275 36.40 -36.45 -27.34
N ILE A 276 36.23 -35.35 -26.61
CA ILE A 276 37.16 -34.22 -26.58
C ILE A 276 38.56 -34.68 -26.12
N ARG A 277 38.61 -35.53 -25.05
CA ARG A 277 39.91 -36.09 -24.60
C ARG A 277 40.59 -36.96 -25.63
N ARG A 278 39.82 -37.69 -26.41
CA ARG A 278 40.34 -38.56 -27.48
C ARG A 278 40.92 -37.68 -28.59
N GLN A 279 40.20 -36.68 -29.05
CA GLN A 279 40.67 -35.76 -30.07
C GLN A 279 41.91 -34.96 -29.62
N MET A 280 41.97 -34.52 -28.35
CA MET A 280 43.16 -33.85 -27.81
C MET A 280 44.38 -34.78 -27.67
N ARG A 281 44.21 -36.10 -27.56
CA ARG A 281 45.32 -37.07 -27.59
C ARG A 281 45.82 -37.30 -29.02
N GLU A 282 44.93 -37.36 -30.00
CA GLU A 282 45.27 -37.55 -31.42
C GLU A 282 45.98 -36.33 -32.00
N THR A 283 45.67 -35.12 -31.54
CA THR A 283 46.32 -33.87 -31.95
C THR A 283 47.72 -33.68 -31.32
N LYS A 284 48.08 -34.45 -30.29
CA LYS A 284 49.38 -34.36 -29.62
C LYS A 284 50.44 -35.35 -30.14
N LEU A 285 50.16 -36.09 -31.20
CA LEU A 285 51.13 -36.93 -31.97
C LEU A 285 51.00 -36.51 -33.45
N PRO A 286 52.08 -36.29 -34.19
CA PRO A 286 53.54 -36.33 -33.95
C PRO A 286 54.34 -35.12 -34.47
N LEU A 287 55.39 -34.83 -33.81
CA LEU A 287 56.58 -34.27 -34.53
C LEU A 287 57.72 -35.29 -34.39
N HIS A 288 57.91 -36.05 -35.40
CA HIS A 288 59.17 -36.68 -35.73
C HIS A 288 59.55 -36.38 -37.19
#